data_605ed11c4eb3455151fbc0939b6cbae1
#
_entry.id   605ed11c4eb3455151fbc0939b6cbae1
#
_cell.length_a   1.000
_cell.length_b   1.000
_cell.length_c   1.000
_cell.angle_alpha   90.00
_cell.angle_beta   90.00
_cell.angle_gamma   90.00
#
_symmetry.space_group_name_H-M   'P 1'
#
loop_
_entity.id
_entity.type
_entity.pdbx_description
1 polymer ?
#
loop_
_entity_poly.entity_id
_entity_poly.type
_entity_poly.pdbx_seq_one_letter_code
_entity_poly.pdbx_strand_id
1 'polypeptide(L)'
;MLPHWKKNPILGLGIGVGLLGAVALAVSRGTRRSRREPIPDSISPTIFATRVAQTSKGQIVYHICGSGEPLLFLHGYFLGASSYEWSKVYCHFAMGHEVIAPDLIGFGESERPSPAMDASDIADSIAELLRQVATNRPVALIASGLTCQIALLLASRHPELVSRLVLYMPTTLRLSEQRSAMGMSKGLPFLKRFLYRNHISRAPFIKNWLTRLGFSKPENVTEETISILATCAQQYGAEHAILGFLRNRRRFHVEDRLGNVTAPVHILWPGAAKGFDLTEGYELC
;
A
#
# COMPACT_ATOMS: atom_id res chain seq x y z
N MET A 1 -64.58 -21.09 6.25
CA MET A 1 -63.84 -22.12 5.51
C MET A 1 -62.68 -21.47 4.80
N LEU A 2 -61.46 -21.58 5.28
CA LEU A 2 -60.23 -21.11 4.64
C LEU A 2 -59.49 -22.33 4.10
N PRO A 3 -58.91 -22.30 2.87
CA PRO A 3 -58.25 -23.46 2.31
C PRO A 3 -56.83 -23.64 2.91
N HIS A 4 -56.53 -24.84 3.35
CA HIS A 4 -55.22 -25.29 3.79
C HIS A 4 -54.25 -25.32 2.61
N TRP A 5 -53.25 -24.41 2.60
CA TRP A 5 -52.13 -24.49 1.67
C TRP A 5 -51.07 -25.43 2.26
N LYS A 6 -50.98 -26.62 1.67
CA LYS A 6 -49.92 -27.59 1.96
C LYS A 6 -48.59 -27.00 1.48
N LYS A 7 -47.71 -26.65 2.43
CA LYS A 7 -46.31 -26.30 2.15
C LYS A 7 -45.61 -27.53 1.59
N ASN A 8 -45.23 -27.51 0.31
CA ASN A 8 -44.39 -28.54 -0.33
C ASN A 8 -42.93 -28.33 0.12
N PRO A 9 -42.35 -29.20 0.97
CA PRO A 9 -40.95 -29.06 1.43
C PRO A 9 -39.90 -29.23 0.32
N ILE A 10 -40.27 -29.82 -0.82
CA ILE A 10 -39.38 -30.13 -1.93
C ILE A 10 -38.97 -28.88 -2.72
N LEU A 11 -39.82 -27.82 -2.77
CA LEU A 11 -39.45 -26.57 -3.44
C LEU A 11 -38.41 -25.75 -2.68
N GLY A 12 -38.38 -25.84 -1.35
CA GLY A 12 -37.40 -25.14 -0.54
C GLY A 12 -35.97 -25.70 -0.64
N LEU A 13 -35.84 -27.04 -0.84
CA LEU A 13 -34.51 -27.64 -1.01
C LEU A 13 -33.90 -27.34 -2.38
N GLY A 14 -34.71 -27.24 -3.43
CA GLY A 14 -34.20 -26.95 -4.79
C GLY A 14 -33.60 -25.58 -4.96
N ILE A 15 -34.18 -24.56 -4.29
CA ILE A 15 -33.70 -23.18 -4.34
C ILE A 15 -32.41 -23.02 -3.52
N GLY A 16 -32.31 -23.69 -2.37
CA GLY A 16 -31.11 -23.67 -1.53
C GLY A 16 -29.89 -24.31 -2.20
N VAL A 17 -30.08 -25.46 -2.86
CA VAL A 17 -29.02 -26.16 -3.59
C VAL A 17 -28.59 -25.38 -4.83
N GLY A 18 -29.53 -24.74 -5.56
CA GLY A 18 -29.24 -23.90 -6.70
C GLY A 18 -28.41 -22.64 -6.33
N LEU A 19 -28.74 -21.99 -5.22
CA LEU A 19 -27.98 -20.81 -4.72
C LEU A 19 -26.58 -21.20 -4.24
N LEU A 20 -26.44 -22.30 -3.53
CA LEU A 20 -25.13 -22.82 -3.09
C LEU A 20 -24.28 -23.27 -4.28
N GLY A 21 -24.89 -23.90 -5.28
CA GLY A 21 -24.21 -24.27 -6.53
C GLY A 21 -23.75 -23.05 -7.34
N ALA A 22 -24.59 -22.03 -7.46
CA ALA A 22 -24.23 -20.78 -8.16
C ALA A 22 -23.12 -20.01 -7.44
N VAL A 23 -23.14 -19.95 -6.10
CA VAL A 23 -22.08 -19.36 -5.30
C VAL A 23 -20.78 -20.17 -5.42
N ALA A 24 -20.85 -21.52 -5.39
CA ALA A 24 -19.67 -22.38 -5.56
C ALA A 24 -19.07 -22.24 -6.97
N LEU A 25 -19.91 -22.12 -8.02
CA LEU A 25 -19.44 -21.91 -9.41
C LEU A 25 -18.83 -20.52 -9.59
N ALA A 26 -19.41 -19.48 -9.00
CA ALA A 26 -18.85 -18.13 -9.02
C ALA A 26 -17.52 -18.06 -8.28
N VAL A 27 -17.40 -18.75 -7.13
CA VAL A 27 -16.17 -18.88 -6.36
C VAL A 27 -15.12 -19.66 -7.15
N SER A 28 -15.48 -20.78 -7.79
CA SER A 28 -14.54 -21.60 -8.56
C SER A 28 -14.05 -20.91 -9.84
N ARG A 29 -14.90 -20.10 -10.50
CA ARG A 29 -14.49 -19.27 -11.63
C ARG A 29 -13.62 -18.07 -11.20
N GLY A 30 -13.88 -17.49 -10.03
CA GLY A 30 -13.06 -16.42 -9.45
C GLY A 30 -11.66 -16.92 -9.04
N THR A 31 -11.54 -18.16 -8.56
CA THR A 31 -10.25 -18.73 -8.16
C THR A 31 -9.40 -19.23 -9.34
N ARG A 32 -10.01 -19.62 -10.47
CA ARG A 32 -9.28 -20.06 -11.67
C ARG A 32 -8.60 -18.94 -12.45
N ARG A 33 -8.90 -17.67 -12.18
CA ARG A 33 -8.37 -16.51 -12.92
C ARG A 33 -7.26 -15.75 -12.20
N SER A 34 -6.61 -16.35 -11.23
CA SER A 34 -5.36 -15.81 -10.67
C SER A 34 -4.17 -16.22 -11.56
N ARG A 35 -4.22 -15.88 -12.85
CA ARG A 35 -3.00 -15.78 -13.64
C ARG A 35 -2.25 -14.59 -13.07
N ARG A 36 -0.99 -14.80 -12.68
CA ARG A 36 -0.03 -13.72 -12.47
C ARG A 36 0.03 -12.94 -13.78
N GLU A 37 -0.65 -11.81 -13.85
CA GLU A 37 -0.33 -10.88 -14.93
C GLU A 37 1.07 -10.38 -14.64
N PRO A 38 1.98 -10.44 -15.61
CA PRO A 38 3.32 -9.92 -15.42
C PRO A 38 3.19 -8.43 -15.04
N ILE A 39 3.96 -8.02 -14.04
CA ILE A 39 4.06 -6.60 -13.71
C ILE A 39 4.71 -5.95 -14.93
N PRO A 40 4.16 -4.82 -15.43
CA PRO A 40 4.77 -4.14 -16.56
C PRO A 40 6.24 -3.82 -16.27
N ASP A 41 7.12 -4.03 -17.22
CA ASP A 41 8.55 -3.69 -17.12
C ASP A 41 8.82 -2.21 -16.81
N SER A 42 7.78 -1.40 -16.83
CA SER A 42 7.81 0.06 -16.68
C SER A 42 7.44 0.58 -15.28
N ILE A 43 7.48 -0.25 -14.23
CA ILE A 43 7.29 0.27 -12.85
C ILE A 43 8.36 1.31 -12.51
N SER A 44 9.57 1.11 -13.02
CA SER A 44 10.67 2.05 -12.86
C SER A 44 11.15 2.58 -14.21
N PRO A 45 11.63 3.84 -14.28
CA PRO A 45 12.29 4.34 -15.47
C PRO A 45 13.46 3.44 -15.88
N THR A 46 13.66 3.25 -17.18
CA THR A 46 14.68 2.33 -17.74
C THR A 46 16.12 2.60 -17.31
N ILE A 47 16.41 3.82 -16.83
CA ILE A 47 17.73 4.18 -16.29
C ILE A 47 17.99 3.60 -14.90
N PHE A 48 16.97 3.12 -14.20
CA PHE A 48 17.10 2.53 -12.87
C PHE A 48 17.39 1.04 -12.96
N ALA A 49 18.40 0.60 -12.24
CA ALA A 49 18.68 -0.82 -12.09
C ALA A 49 17.73 -1.42 -11.04
N THR A 50 17.03 -2.49 -11.39
CA THR A 50 16.25 -3.28 -10.44
C THR A 50 17.17 -4.26 -9.72
N ARG A 51 17.07 -4.32 -8.41
CA ARG A 51 17.85 -5.16 -7.50
C ARG A 51 16.95 -5.83 -6.49
N VAL A 52 17.46 -6.87 -5.85
CA VAL A 52 16.76 -7.61 -4.79
C VAL A 52 17.67 -7.64 -3.56
N ALA A 53 17.12 -7.25 -2.42
CA ALA A 53 17.74 -7.42 -1.11
C ALA A 53 17.02 -8.50 -0.32
N GLN A 54 17.79 -9.38 0.34
CA GLN A 54 17.22 -10.37 1.25
C GLN A 54 17.20 -9.79 2.66
N THR A 55 16.02 -9.73 3.27
CA THR A 55 15.85 -9.32 4.67
C THR A 55 15.31 -10.46 5.52
N SER A 56 15.36 -10.32 6.84
CA SER A 56 14.75 -11.28 7.78
C SER A 56 13.22 -11.39 7.62
N LYS A 57 12.61 -10.40 6.96
CA LYS A 57 11.15 -10.31 6.73
C LYS A 57 10.73 -10.75 5.33
N GLY A 58 11.69 -11.04 4.45
CA GLY A 58 11.46 -11.46 3.06
C GLY A 58 12.27 -10.63 2.06
N GLN A 59 12.04 -10.88 0.79
CA GLN A 59 12.72 -10.20 -0.31
C GLN A 59 12.12 -8.81 -0.56
N ILE A 60 13.00 -7.81 -0.65
CA ILE A 60 12.66 -6.45 -1.09
C ILE A 60 13.25 -6.24 -2.48
N VAL A 61 12.38 -5.92 -3.44
CA VAL A 61 12.79 -5.40 -4.74
C VAL A 61 12.95 -3.88 -4.62
N TYR A 62 14.04 -3.36 -5.14
CA TYR A 62 14.30 -1.92 -5.14
C TYR A 62 14.93 -1.47 -6.44
N HIS A 63 14.69 -0.22 -6.78
CA HIS A 63 15.25 0.43 -7.96
C HIS A 63 16.31 1.43 -7.52
N ILE A 64 17.45 1.42 -8.19
CA ILE A 64 18.60 2.26 -7.83
C ILE A 64 19.21 2.91 -9.05
N CYS A 65 19.54 4.20 -8.92
CA CYS A 65 20.25 4.95 -9.96
C CYS A 65 21.00 6.14 -9.37
N GLY A 66 22.03 6.59 -10.07
CA GLY A 66 22.81 7.76 -9.70
C GLY A 66 23.95 7.46 -8.74
N SER A 67 24.56 8.52 -8.23
CA SER A 67 25.66 8.48 -7.28
C SER A 67 25.69 9.76 -6.46
N GLY A 68 26.28 9.71 -5.26
CA GLY A 68 26.32 10.83 -4.32
C GLY A 68 25.61 10.50 -3.02
N GLU A 69 25.05 11.51 -2.34
CA GLU A 69 24.32 11.32 -1.09
C GLU A 69 23.05 10.47 -1.32
N PRO A 70 22.80 9.44 -0.47
CA PRO A 70 21.70 8.53 -0.70
C PRO A 70 20.35 9.16 -0.35
N LEU A 71 19.40 9.03 -1.29
CA LEU A 71 17.99 9.39 -1.12
C LEU A 71 17.13 8.13 -1.17
N LEU A 72 16.32 7.92 -0.13
CA LEU A 72 15.38 6.81 -0.05
C LEU A 72 13.95 7.31 -0.29
N PHE A 73 13.27 6.76 -1.29
CA PHE A 73 11.87 7.09 -1.60
C PHE A 73 10.95 5.93 -1.21
N LEU A 74 10.16 6.10 -0.16
CA LEU A 74 9.17 5.13 0.29
C LEU A 74 7.78 5.50 -0.22
N HIS A 75 7.18 4.62 -1.00
CA HIS A 75 5.83 4.80 -1.51
C HIS A 75 4.77 4.68 -0.40
N GLY A 76 3.58 5.23 -0.64
CA GLY A 76 2.46 5.20 0.28
C GLY A 76 1.89 3.80 0.50
N TYR A 77 1.15 3.64 1.60
CA TYR A 77 0.51 2.37 1.96
C TYR A 77 -0.93 2.34 1.47
N PHE A 78 -1.13 2.05 0.20
CA PHE A 78 -2.44 2.04 -0.44
C PHE A 78 -2.58 0.94 -1.50
N LEU A 79 -3.77 0.79 -2.05
CA LEU A 79 -4.13 -0.24 -3.01
C LEU A 79 -3.27 -0.17 -4.28
N GLY A 80 -2.51 -1.22 -4.57
CA GLY A 80 -1.64 -1.30 -5.74
C GLY A 80 -0.40 -0.41 -5.68
N ALA A 81 -0.06 0.13 -4.51
CA ALA A 81 1.14 0.94 -4.32
C ALA A 81 2.42 0.19 -4.70
N SER A 82 3.39 0.95 -5.18
CA SER A 82 4.75 0.52 -5.50
C SER A 82 5.65 1.74 -5.63
N SER A 83 6.93 1.56 -5.83
CA SER A 83 7.91 2.60 -6.14
C SER A 83 7.52 3.48 -7.33
N TYR A 84 6.62 3.02 -8.20
CA TYR A 84 6.04 3.79 -9.30
C TYR A 84 5.42 5.13 -8.87
N GLU A 85 4.90 5.23 -7.64
CA GLU A 85 4.37 6.49 -7.09
C GLU A 85 5.34 7.65 -7.28
N TRP A 86 6.63 7.39 -7.10
CA TRP A 86 7.70 8.37 -7.18
C TRP A 86 8.42 8.42 -8.55
N SER A 87 8.05 7.56 -9.49
CA SER A 87 8.77 7.37 -10.76
C SER A 87 9.01 8.65 -11.57
N LYS A 88 8.07 9.59 -11.50
CA LYS A 88 8.17 10.90 -12.17
C LYS A 88 8.96 11.94 -11.38
N VAL A 89 9.29 11.64 -10.12
CA VAL A 89 9.97 12.56 -9.19
C VAL A 89 11.42 12.15 -9.00
N TYR A 90 11.67 10.93 -8.59
CA TYR A 90 12.98 10.48 -8.15
C TYR A 90 14.04 10.46 -9.27
N CYS A 91 13.63 10.30 -10.51
CA CYS A 91 14.58 10.32 -11.65
C CYS A 91 15.32 11.65 -11.80
N HIS A 92 14.70 12.77 -11.37
CA HIS A 92 15.35 14.09 -11.42
C HIS A 92 16.49 14.22 -10.41
N PHE A 93 16.43 13.46 -9.31
CA PHE A 93 17.46 13.47 -8.28
C PHE A 93 18.67 12.60 -8.61
N ALA A 94 18.53 11.64 -9.54
CA ALA A 94 19.58 10.69 -9.89
C ALA A 94 20.83 11.34 -10.54
N MET A 95 20.74 12.61 -10.98
CA MET A 95 21.90 13.34 -11.51
C MET A 95 22.90 13.79 -10.44
N GLY A 96 22.48 13.87 -9.19
CA GLY A 96 23.34 14.36 -8.09
C GLY A 96 23.25 13.52 -6.80
N HIS A 97 22.41 12.50 -6.79
CA HIS A 97 22.17 11.65 -5.64
C HIS A 97 22.10 10.18 -6.04
N GLU A 98 22.43 9.30 -5.11
CA GLU A 98 22.12 7.88 -5.24
C GLU A 98 20.67 7.65 -4.79
N VAL A 99 19.79 7.48 -5.76
CA VAL A 99 18.36 7.28 -5.50
C VAL A 99 18.06 5.81 -5.28
N ILE A 100 17.38 5.49 -4.18
CA ILE A 100 16.93 4.17 -3.79
C ILE A 100 15.42 4.21 -3.63
N ALA A 101 14.69 3.40 -4.41
CA ALA A 101 13.23 3.35 -4.40
C ALA A 101 12.76 1.90 -4.24
N PRO A 102 12.58 1.40 -3.00
CA PRO A 102 12.10 0.06 -2.77
C PRO A 102 10.58 -0.04 -2.93
N ASP A 103 10.13 -1.21 -3.33
CA ASP A 103 8.79 -1.66 -3.07
C ASP A 103 8.73 -2.21 -1.64
N LEU A 104 7.84 -1.69 -0.81
CA LEU A 104 7.69 -2.17 0.57
C LEU A 104 7.25 -3.63 0.59
N ILE A 105 7.65 -4.38 1.63
CA ILE A 105 7.15 -5.75 1.85
C ILE A 105 5.62 -5.76 1.82
N GLY A 106 5.06 -6.63 0.99
CA GLY A 106 3.62 -6.71 0.75
C GLY A 106 3.13 -5.98 -0.51
N PHE A 107 3.99 -5.21 -1.18
CA PHE A 107 3.66 -4.34 -2.30
C PHE A 107 4.57 -4.56 -3.52
N GLY A 108 4.18 -3.95 -4.64
CA GLY A 108 4.97 -3.90 -5.88
C GLY A 108 5.49 -5.27 -6.31
N GLU A 109 6.78 -5.39 -6.50
CA GLU A 109 7.47 -6.64 -6.85
C GLU A 109 8.06 -7.37 -5.64
N SER A 110 8.01 -6.75 -4.44
CA SER A 110 8.52 -7.34 -3.21
C SER A 110 7.68 -8.51 -2.72
N GLU A 111 8.24 -9.32 -1.83
CA GLU A 111 7.57 -10.47 -1.24
C GLU A 111 6.31 -10.07 -0.47
N ARG A 112 5.29 -10.94 -0.50
CA ARG A 112 3.98 -10.71 0.11
C ARG A 112 3.68 -11.74 1.17
N PRO A 113 4.20 -11.58 2.39
CA PRO A 113 4.05 -12.56 3.46
C PRO A 113 2.60 -12.67 3.94
N SER A 114 2.31 -13.83 4.51
CA SER A 114 1.06 -14.10 5.21
C SER A 114 1.41 -14.76 6.55
N PRO A 115 1.09 -14.12 7.68
CA PRO A 115 0.31 -12.88 7.84
C PRO A 115 1.03 -11.63 7.34
N ALA A 116 0.25 -10.56 7.09
CA ALA A 116 0.80 -9.27 6.72
C ALA A 116 1.68 -8.69 7.83
N MET A 117 2.73 -7.99 7.43
CA MET A 117 3.64 -7.27 8.31
C MET A 117 2.97 -6.08 8.99
N ASP A 118 3.46 -5.72 10.16
CA ASP A 118 3.11 -4.47 10.83
C ASP A 118 4.14 -3.36 10.56
N ALA A 119 3.91 -2.16 11.12
CA ALA A 119 4.81 -1.03 10.91
C ALA A 119 6.23 -1.31 11.40
N SER A 120 6.39 -2.06 12.51
CA SER A 120 7.71 -2.41 13.05
C SER A 120 8.45 -3.36 12.11
N ASP A 121 7.77 -4.40 11.63
CA ASP A 121 8.36 -5.36 10.69
C ASP A 121 8.82 -4.69 9.40
N ILE A 122 8.01 -3.74 8.87
CA ILE A 122 8.36 -3.01 7.66
C ILE A 122 9.54 -2.08 7.92
N ALA A 123 9.55 -1.34 9.05
CA ALA A 123 10.67 -0.48 9.41
C ALA A 123 11.98 -1.27 9.56
N ASP A 124 11.93 -2.44 10.21
CA ASP A 124 13.09 -3.32 10.36
C ASP A 124 13.60 -3.83 9.01
N SER A 125 12.70 -4.21 8.11
CA SER A 125 13.07 -4.65 6.76
C SER A 125 13.75 -3.55 5.94
N ILE A 126 13.32 -2.30 6.08
CA ILE A 126 13.96 -1.14 5.45
C ILE A 126 15.32 -0.85 6.10
N ALA A 127 15.45 -0.97 7.43
CA ALA A 127 16.75 -0.83 8.09
C ALA A 127 17.77 -1.86 7.59
N GLU A 128 17.34 -3.12 7.42
CA GLU A 128 18.19 -4.18 6.86
C GLU A 128 18.57 -3.89 5.40
N LEU A 129 17.63 -3.41 4.57
CA LEU A 129 17.91 -2.96 3.21
C LEU A 129 18.98 -1.86 3.21
N LEU A 130 18.81 -0.81 4.03
CA LEU A 130 19.74 0.32 4.06
C LEU A 130 21.15 -0.09 4.48
N ARG A 131 21.29 -1.01 5.43
CA ARG A 131 22.61 -1.54 5.80
C ARG A 131 23.31 -2.28 4.67
N GLN A 132 22.55 -2.93 3.79
CA GLN A 132 23.11 -3.62 2.61
C GLN A 132 23.47 -2.66 1.47
N VAL A 133 22.64 -1.62 1.25
CA VAL A 133 22.71 -0.78 0.03
C VAL A 133 23.45 0.53 0.30
N ALA A 134 23.12 1.24 1.37
CA ALA A 134 23.70 2.56 1.64
C ALA A 134 25.04 2.52 2.39
N THR A 135 25.49 1.37 2.82
CA THR A 135 26.79 1.08 3.44
C THR A 135 27.33 2.19 4.35
N ASN A 136 26.78 2.28 5.57
CA ASN A 136 27.16 3.26 6.61
C ASN A 136 26.96 4.75 6.24
N ARG A 137 26.17 5.04 5.24
CA ARG A 137 25.76 6.42 4.90
C ARG A 137 24.31 6.64 5.31
N PRO A 138 24.01 7.59 6.20
CA PRO A 138 22.62 7.90 6.55
C PRO A 138 21.90 8.50 5.33
N VAL A 139 20.65 8.09 5.12
CA VAL A 139 19.85 8.52 3.96
C VAL A 139 18.97 9.72 4.29
N ALA A 140 18.75 10.60 3.31
CA ALA A 140 17.59 11.48 3.35
C ALA A 140 16.37 10.66 2.88
N LEU A 141 15.36 10.55 3.74
CA LEU A 141 14.21 9.67 3.54
C LEU A 141 12.97 10.47 3.18
N ILE A 142 12.37 10.13 2.06
CA ILE A 142 11.11 10.72 1.57
C ILE A 142 10.02 9.64 1.68
N ALA A 143 8.90 9.97 2.33
CA ALA A 143 7.77 9.04 2.49
C ALA A 143 6.44 9.74 2.25
N SER A 144 5.41 8.99 1.86
CA SER A 144 4.06 9.50 1.64
C SER A 144 2.99 8.80 2.49
N GLY A 145 1.96 9.54 2.84
CA GLY A 145 0.74 9.04 3.49
C GLY A 145 1.02 8.27 4.78
N LEU A 146 0.45 7.07 4.91
CA LEU A 146 0.63 6.21 6.09
C LEU A 146 2.08 5.74 6.26
N THR A 147 2.86 5.63 5.18
CA THR A 147 4.27 5.22 5.24
C THR A 147 5.13 6.23 6.00
N CYS A 148 4.68 7.48 6.15
CA CYS A 148 5.34 8.46 7.03
C CYS A 148 5.47 7.96 8.47
N GLN A 149 4.50 7.19 8.99
CA GLN A 149 4.57 6.57 10.31
C GLN A 149 5.69 5.53 10.39
N ILE A 150 5.89 4.76 9.32
CA ILE A 150 6.97 3.77 9.21
C ILE A 150 8.33 4.48 9.14
N ALA A 151 8.41 5.59 8.38
CA ALA A 151 9.61 6.41 8.27
C ALA A 151 10.02 7.03 9.62
N LEU A 152 9.07 7.56 10.37
CA LEU A 152 9.29 8.09 11.72
C LEU A 152 9.74 6.99 12.69
N LEU A 153 9.11 5.79 12.62
CA LEU A 153 9.50 4.65 13.43
C LEU A 153 10.93 4.18 13.11
N LEU A 154 11.30 4.12 11.83
CA LEU A 154 12.64 3.81 11.37
C LEU A 154 13.66 4.81 11.94
N ALA A 155 13.41 6.12 11.80
CA ALA A 155 14.30 7.17 12.30
C ALA A 155 14.42 7.16 13.84
N SER A 156 13.34 6.83 14.55
CA SER A 156 13.35 6.71 16.02
C SER A 156 14.17 5.50 16.52
N ARG A 157 14.12 4.38 15.79
CA ARG A 157 14.79 3.13 16.18
C ARG A 157 16.23 3.03 15.66
N HIS A 158 16.50 3.66 14.54
CA HIS A 158 17.77 3.62 13.81
C HIS A 158 18.20 5.03 13.39
N PRO A 159 18.44 5.93 14.36
CA PRO A 159 18.81 7.31 14.05
C PRO A 159 20.09 7.41 13.21
N GLU A 160 20.97 6.42 13.31
CA GLU A 160 22.20 6.32 12.52
C GLU A 160 21.97 6.11 11.03
N LEU A 161 20.79 5.64 10.63
CA LEU A 161 20.47 5.36 9.22
C LEU A 161 19.78 6.52 8.52
N VAL A 162 19.29 7.53 9.27
CA VAL A 162 18.44 8.58 8.69
C VAL A 162 19.04 9.95 9.00
N SER A 163 19.45 10.67 7.96
CA SER A 163 19.99 12.03 8.09
C SER A 163 18.91 13.11 8.08
N ARG A 164 17.78 12.87 7.41
CA ARG A 164 16.68 13.82 7.25
C ARG A 164 15.39 13.10 6.85
N LEU A 165 14.26 13.63 7.27
CA LEU A 165 12.92 13.15 6.87
C LEU A 165 12.19 14.21 6.05
N VAL A 166 11.58 13.79 4.94
CA VAL A 166 10.61 14.59 4.16
C VAL A 166 9.32 13.79 4.11
N LEU A 167 8.30 14.26 4.81
CA LEU A 167 7.02 13.58 4.97
C LEU A 167 5.97 14.27 4.10
N TYR A 168 5.54 13.58 3.05
CA TYR A 168 4.49 14.08 2.16
C TYR A 168 3.12 13.59 2.63
N MET A 169 2.28 14.53 3.02
CA MET A 169 0.90 14.26 3.44
C MET A 169 0.81 13.16 4.51
N PRO A 170 1.54 13.30 5.65
CA PRO A 170 1.55 12.27 6.67
C PRO A 170 0.14 11.98 7.18
N THR A 171 -0.29 10.73 7.07
CA THR A 171 -1.60 10.29 7.53
C THR A 171 -1.47 9.71 8.93
N THR A 172 -2.11 10.35 9.92
CA THR A 172 -2.25 9.81 11.26
C THR A 172 -3.33 8.72 11.31
N LEU A 173 -3.30 7.87 12.31
CA LEU A 173 -4.36 6.87 12.50
C LEU A 173 -5.72 7.50 12.80
N ARG A 174 -5.75 8.67 13.48
CA ARG A 174 -6.96 9.49 13.68
C ARG A 174 -7.66 9.77 12.35
N LEU A 175 -6.91 10.26 11.36
CA LEU A 175 -7.43 10.55 10.02
C LEU A 175 -7.88 9.28 9.29
N SER A 176 -7.16 8.17 9.49
CA SER A 176 -7.52 6.89 8.89
C SER A 176 -8.79 6.28 9.52
N GLU A 177 -9.03 6.52 10.80
CA GLU A 177 -10.23 6.06 11.51
C GLU A 177 -11.49 6.81 11.07
N GLN A 178 -11.43 8.12 10.95
CA GLN A 178 -12.55 8.94 10.48
C GLN A 178 -12.95 8.61 9.03
N ARG A 179 -11.98 8.29 8.17
CA ARG A 179 -12.21 7.94 6.75
C ARG A 179 -12.57 6.49 6.51
N SER A 180 -12.40 5.64 7.49
CA SER A 180 -12.70 4.22 7.39
C SER A 180 -14.18 3.87 7.63
N ALA A 181 -15.06 4.78 7.33
CA ALA A 181 -16.51 4.52 7.25
C ALA A 181 -16.90 3.46 6.20
N MET A 182 -15.97 2.99 5.38
CA MET A 182 -16.19 1.76 4.62
C MET A 182 -16.15 0.58 5.60
N GLY A 183 -17.30 0.14 6.05
CA GLY A 183 -17.58 -0.91 7.04
C GLY A 183 -16.97 -2.31 6.78
N MET A 184 -15.75 -2.35 6.19
CA MET A 184 -14.99 -3.58 5.95
C MET A 184 -14.37 -4.16 7.22
N SER A 185 -14.43 -3.47 8.37
CA SER A 185 -13.91 -3.99 9.63
C SER A 185 -14.75 -5.16 10.19
N LYS A 186 -16.04 -5.18 9.90
CA LYS A 186 -16.97 -6.24 10.30
C LYS A 186 -17.32 -7.10 9.08
N GLY A 187 -17.00 -8.37 9.07
CA GLY A 187 -17.36 -9.32 8.01
C GLY A 187 -16.43 -10.51 7.93
N LEU A 188 -16.91 -11.56 7.25
CA LEU A 188 -16.17 -12.80 7.07
C LEU A 188 -14.88 -12.56 6.26
N PRO A 189 -13.72 -13.07 6.70
CA PRO A 189 -12.44 -12.88 6.00
C PRO A 189 -12.48 -13.33 4.53
N PHE A 190 -13.20 -14.40 4.25
CA PHE A 190 -13.41 -14.92 2.90
C PHE A 190 -14.12 -13.93 1.99
N LEU A 191 -15.20 -13.27 2.49
CA LEU A 191 -15.94 -12.28 1.71
C LEU A 191 -15.08 -11.05 1.39
N LYS A 192 -14.25 -10.59 2.35
CA LYS A 192 -13.32 -9.47 2.13
C LYS A 192 -12.31 -9.80 1.04
N ARG A 193 -11.73 -11.00 1.08
CA ARG A 193 -10.78 -11.46 0.08
C ARG A 193 -11.44 -11.59 -1.30
N PHE A 194 -12.68 -12.10 -1.35
CA PHE A 194 -13.46 -12.19 -2.58
C PHE A 194 -13.74 -10.80 -3.16
N LEU A 195 -14.21 -9.85 -2.34
CA LEU A 195 -14.47 -8.47 -2.77
C LEU A 195 -13.19 -7.77 -3.24
N TYR A 196 -12.06 -7.96 -2.52
CA TYR A 196 -10.79 -7.42 -2.95
C TYR A 196 -10.42 -7.92 -4.34
N ARG A 197 -10.39 -9.21 -4.56
CA ARG A 197 -9.92 -9.84 -5.80
C ARG A 197 -10.83 -9.57 -7.01
N ASN A 198 -12.14 -9.44 -6.79
CA ASN A 198 -13.10 -9.35 -7.89
C ASN A 198 -13.58 -7.93 -8.17
N HIS A 199 -13.42 -7.00 -7.22
CA HIS A 199 -13.93 -5.63 -7.35
C HIS A 199 -12.87 -4.58 -7.03
N ILE A 200 -12.30 -4.61 -5.82
CA ILE A 200 -11.46 -3.52 -5.30
C ILE A 200 -10.14 -3.41 -6.07
N SER A 201 -9.50 -4.54 -6.42
CA SER A 201 -8.23 -4.55 -7.17
C SER A 201 -8.39 -4.29 -8.68
N ARG A 202 -9.61 -4.04 -9.16
CA ARG A 202 -9.88 -3.88 -10.59
C ARG A 202 -9.75 -2.44 -11.05
N ALA A 203 -9.31 -2.26 -12.30
CA ALA A 203 -9.11 -0.96 -12.92
C ALA A 203 -10.30 0.01 -12.78
N PRO A 204 -11.58 -0.40 -12.94
CA PRO A 204 -12.70 0.52 -12.76
C PRO A 204 -12.83 1.08 -11.34
N PHE A 205 -12.57 0.25 -10.33
CA PHE A 205 -12.59 0.71 -8.93
C PHE A 205 -11.42 1.66 -8.66
N ILE A 206 -10.21 1.30 -9.11
CA ILE A 206 -9.00 2.11 -8.95
C ILE A 206 -9.17 3.45 -9.64
N LYS A 207 -9.66 3.48 -10.87
CA LYS A 207 -9.96 4.72 -11.62
C LYS A 207 -10.90 5.62 -10.83
N ASN A 208 -12.03 5.08 -10.37
CA ASN A 208 -13.01 5.83 -9.59
C ASN A 208 -12.42 6.36 -8.26
N TRP A 209 -11.59 5.56 -7.58
CA TRP A 209 -10.92 5.96 -6.35
C TRP A 209 -9.90 7.09 -6.61
N LEU A 210 -9.04 6.97 -7.62
CA LEU A 210 -8.06 7.98 -7.99
C LEU A 210 -8.73 9.32 -8.38
N THR A 211 -9.79 9.27 -9.20
CA THR A 211 -10.47 10.48 -9.66
C THR A 211 -11.24 11.20 -8.56
N ARG A 212 -11.72 10.47 -7.55
CA ARG A 212 -12.48 11.05 -6.44
C ARG A 212 -11.62 11.51 -5.28
N LEU A 213 -10.59 10.75 -4.91
CA LEU A 213 -9.83 10.94 -3.70
C LEU A 213 -8.32 11.07 -3.92
N GLY A 214 -7.77 10.46 -4.97
CA GLY A 214 -6.33 10.40 -5.19
C GLY A 214 -5.75 11.66 -5.85
N PHE A 215 -6.50 12.30 -6.72
CA PHE A 215 -6.03 13.47 -7.48
C PHE A 215 -6.97 14.65 -7.32
N SER A 216 -6.40 15.84 -7.10
CA SER A 216 -7.17 17.09 -7.09
C SER A 216 -7.79 17.38 -8.46
N LYS A 217 -7.05 17.08 -9.53
CA LYS A 217 -7.44 17.20 -10.93
C LYS A 217 -7.64 15.83 -11.54
N PRO A 218 -8.90 15.39 -11.80
CA PRO A 218 -9.20 14.07 -12.37
C PRO A 218 -8.54 13.79 -13.73
N GLU A 219 -8.29 14.84 -14.52
CA GLU A 219 -7.61 14.76 -15.81
C GLU A 219 -6.16 14.28 -15.75
N ASN A 220 -5.54 14.37 -14.57
CA ASN A 220 -4.16 13.88 -14.34
C ASN A 220 -4.12 12.36 -14.07
N VAL A 221 -5.27 11.70 -13.96
CA VAL A 221 -5.35 10.24 -13.81
C VAL A 221 -5.17 9.58 -15.16
N THR A 222 -3.98 9.09 -15.46
CA THR A 222 -3.66 8.43 -16.73
C THR A 222 -4.06 6.95 -16.72
N GLU A 223 -4.35 6.41 -17.91
CA GLU A 223 -4.61 4.97 -18.06
C GLU A 223 -3.37 4.13 -17.67
N GLU A 224 -2.17 4.64 -17.88
CA GLU A 224 -0.92 4.03 -17.40
C GLU A 224 -0.93 3.87 -15.87
N THR A 225 -1.21 4.95 -15.13
CA THR A 225 -1.30 4.91 -13.67
C THR A 225 -2.34 3.89 -13.20
N ILE A 226 -3.53 3.88 -13.83
CA ILE A 226 -4.60 2.93 -13.49
C ILE A 226 -4.14 1.49 -13.75
N SER A 227 -3.50 1.24 -14.89
CA SER A 227 -3.02 -0.08 -15.30
C SER A 227 -1.98 -0.62 -14.33
N ILE A 228 -0.96 0.18 -13.99
CA ILE A 228 0.10 -0.23 -13.07
C ILE A 228 -0.45 -0.53 -11.69
N LEU A 229 -1.27 0.37 -11.11
CA LEU A 229 -1.87 0.13 -9.81
C LEU A 229 -2.78 -1.12 -9.81
N ALA A 230 -3.56 -1.33 -10.87
CA ALA A 230 -4.40 -2.51 -10.99
C ALA A 230 -3.59 -3.80 -11.11
N THR A 231 -2.50 -3.77 -11.86
CA THR A 231 -1.59 -4.91 -12.01
C THR A 231 -0.93 -5.27 -10.68
N CYS A 232 -0.40 -4.28 -9.95
CA CYS A 232 0.18 -4.48 -8.63
C CYS A 232 -0.87 -4.99 -7.62
N ALA A 233 -2.09 -4.43 -7.63
CA ALA A 233 -3.17 -4.83 -6.74
C ALA A 233 -3.69 -6.26 -7.01
N GLN A 234 -3.53 -6.77 -8.23
CA GLN A 234 -3.99 -8.10 -8.63
C GLN A 234 -2.92 -9.20 -8.47
N GLN A 235 -1.71 -8.85 -8.05
CA GLN A 235 -0.67 -9.86 -7.75
C GLN A 235 -1.11 -10.81 -6.64
N TYR A 236 -0.60 -12.03 -6.70
CA TYR A 236 -0.89 -13.03 -5.66
C TYR A 236 -0.42 -12.53 -4.29
N GLY A 237 -1.34 -12.50 -3.30
CA GLY A 237 -1.05 -12.03 -1.95
C GLY A 237 -1.11 -10.51 -1.75
N ALA A 238 -1.36 -9.72 -2.80
CA ALA A 238 -1.46 -8.25 -2.67
C ALA A 238 -2.56 -7.80 -1.69
N GLU A 239 -3.59 -8.63 -1.49
CA GLU A 239 -4.61 -8.38 -0.48
C GLU A 239 -4.13 -8.47 0.96
N HIS A 240 -3.01 -9.17 1.24
CA HIS A 240 -2.55 -9.40 2.61
C HIS A 240 -2.23 -8.10 3.34
N ALA A 241 -1.45 -7.22 2.73
CA ALA A 241 -1.06 -5.94 3.32
C ALA A 241 -2.30 -5.07 3.63
N ILE A 242 -3.15 -4.84 2.64
CA ILE A 242 -4.33 -3.96 2.78
C ILE A 242 -5.36 -4.54 3.77
N LEU A 243 -5.71 -5.82 3.64
CA LEU A 243 -6.66 -6.45 4.55
C LEU A 243 -6.07 -6.65 5.95
N GLY A 244 -4.77 -6.87 6.07
CA GLY A 244 -4.04 -6.93 7.33
C GLY A 244 -4.08 -5.59 8.07
N PHE A 245 -3.79 -4.49 7.39
CA PHE A 245 -3.93 -3.14 7.93
C PHE A 245 -5.34 -2.84 8.39
N LEU A 246 -6.35 -3.10 7.54
CA LEU A 246 -7.77 -2.86 7.89
C LEU A 246 -8.23 -3.69 9.08
N ARG A 247 -7.65 -4.88 9.30
CA ARG A 247 -7.97 -5.74 10.44
C ARG A 247 -7.35 -5.26 11.75
N ASN A 248 -6.15 -4.70 11.70
CA ASN A 248 -5.41 -4.30 12.90
C ASN A 248 -4.60 -3.02 12.69
N ARG A 249 -5.28 -1.89 12.55
CA ARG A 249 -4.69 -0.57 12.36
C ARG A 249 -3.78 -0.12 13.50
N ARG A 250 -4.08 -0.54 14.75
CA ARG A 250 -3.29 -0.19 15.93
C ARG A 250 -1.83 -0.62 15.83
N ARG A 251 -1.51 -1.63 15.00
CA ARG A 251 -0.12 -2.02 14.71
C ARG A 251 0.67 -0.99 13.91
N PHE A 252 0.00 0.00 13.35
CA PHE A 252 0.62 1.12 12.65
C PHE A 252 0.64 2.39 13.50
N HIS A 253 0.14 2.33 14.75
CA HIS A 253 0.23 3.44 15.69
C HIS A 253 1.66 3.53 16.24
N VAL A 254 2.32 4.64 15.97
CA VAL A 254 3.73 4.86 16.34
C VAL A 254 3.92 6.11 17.21
N GLU A 255 2.86 6.88 17.44
CA GLU A 255 2.90 8.19 18.13
C GLU A 255 3.59 8.11 19.50
N ASP A 256 3.38 7.02 20.26
CA ASP A 256 4.03 6.78 21.55
C ASP A 256 5.53 6.42 21.45
N ARG A 257 6.06 6.28 20.23
CA ARG A 257 7.43 5.79 19.95
C ARG A 257 8.31 6.83 19.28
N LEU A 258 7.82 8.05 19.12
CA LEU A 258 8.50 9.11 18.36
C LEU A 258 9.51 9.93 19.17
N GLY A 259 9.64 9.70 20.47
CA GLY A 259 10.50 10.49 21.37
C GLY A 259 12.00 10.55 21.00
N ASN A 260 12.47 9.66 20.11
CA ASN A 260 13.89 9.53 19.76
C ASN A 260 14.20 9.95 18.31
N VAL A 261 13.28 10.66 17.63
CA VAL A 261 13.56 11.17 16.28
C VAL A 261 14.46 12.40 16.40
N THR A 262 15.74 12.24 16.06
CA THR A 262 16.75 13.30 16.10
C THR A 262 16.99 13.94 14.74
N ALA A 263 16.61 13.28 13.66
CA ALA A 263 16.75 13.77 12.30
C ALA A 263 15.80 14.96 12.05
N PRO A 264 16.23 16.01 11.34
CA PRO A 264 15.35 17.10 10.92
C PRO A 264 14.16 16.56 10.11
N VAL A 265 12.95 17.02 10.43
CA VAL A 265 11.70 16.62 9.78
C VAL A 265 11.13 17.78 8.98
N HIS A 266 10.84 17.57 7.71
CA HIS A 266 10.13 18.51 6.83
C HIS A 266 8.80 17.91 6.44
N ILE A 267 7.70 18.63 6.66
CA ILE A 267 6.36 18.21 6.30
C ILE A 267 5.94 18.97 5.04
N LEU A 268 5.57 18.20 4.00
CA LEU A 268 4.97 18.73 2.78
C LEU A 268 3.48 18.44 2.80
N TRP A 269 2.69 19.52 3.01
CA TRP A 269 1.24 19.40 3.04
C TRP A 269 0.61 20.09 1.83
N PRO A 270 -0.18 19.38 1.01
CA PRO A 270 -0.79 19.97 -0.18
C PRO A 270 -1.94 20.92 0.21
N GLY A 271 -1.89 22.16 -0.26
CA GLY A 271 -2.90 23.19 0.03
C GLY A 271 -4.30 22.92 -0.57
N ALA A 272 -4.43 21.97 -1.48
CA ALA A 272 -5.67 21.68 -2.21
C ALA A 272 -6.00 20.18 -2.30
N ALA A 273 -5.58 19.37 -1.32
CA ALA A 273 -5.90 17.95 -1.31
C ALA A 273 -7.36 17.72 -0.93
N LYS A 274 -8.10 16.97 -1.77
CA LYS A 274 -9.49 16.62 -1.49
C LYS A 274 -9.60 15.81 -0.19
N GLY A 275 -10.40 16.31 0.75
CA GLY A 275 -10.65 15.64 2.02
C GLY A 275 -9.49 15.70 3.04
N PHE A 276 -8.52 16.61 2.87
CA PHE A 276 -7.50 16.95 3.84
C PHE A 276 -7.58 18.45 4.13
N ASP A 277 -7.65 18.82 5.40
CA ASP A 277 -7.65 20.22 5.81
C ASP A 277 -6.21 20.67 6.08
N LEU A 278 -5.91 21.94 5.77
CA LEU A 278 -4.64 22.55 6.12
C LEU A 278 -4.41 22.57 7.64
N THR A 279 -5.48 22.69 8.44
CA THR A 279 -5.42 22.63 9.91
C THR A 279 -4.85 21.31 10.41
N GLU A 280 -5.14 20.18 9.73
CA GLU A 280 -4.55 18.87 10.05
C GLU A 280 -3.02 18.86 9.87
N GLY A 281 -2.51 19.60 8.88
CA GLY A 281 -1.07 19.75 8.66
C GLY A 281 -0.39 20.57 9.76
N TYR A 282 -1.05 21.61 10.25
CA TYR A 282 -0.53 22.43 11.35
C TYR A 282 -0.54 21.72 12.70
N GLU A 283 -1.48 20.81 12.96
CA GLU A 283 -1.52 19.99 14.18
C GLU A 283 -0.36 18.99 14.28
N LEU A 284 0.36 18.75 13.18
CA LEU A 284 1.51 17.82 13.12
C LEU A 284 2.87 18.53 13.29
N CYS A 285 2.89 19.86 13.31
CA CYS A 285 4.08 20.68 13.52
C CYS A 285 4.22 21.11 14.98
#